data_00b200b5e8f4f79fee62b362f70205ef
#
_entry.id   00b200b5e8f4f79fee62b362f70205ef
#
_cell.length_a   1.000
_cell.length_b   1.000
_cell.length_c   1.000
_cell.angle_alpha   90.00
_cell.angle_beta   90.00
_cell.angle_gamma   90.00
#
_symmetry.space_group_name_H-M   'P 1'
#
loop_
_entity.id
_entity.type
_entity.pdbx_description
1 polymer ?
#
loop_
_entity_poly.entity_id
_entity_poly.type
_entity_poly.pdbx_seq_one_letter_code
_entity_poly.pdbx_strand_id
1 'polypeptide(L)'
;MKKTILTICIASLSLSGFAQKPAEPKTSGNPLFKGWYADPEAAIFGKEYWIYPTFSAKYEEQTFMDAFSSKDLVTWTKHPNILNKENVKWANKAMWAPSITKKGNKYYLFFGANDIQNNQELGGIGVAVSDKPTGPFKDHIGKPLIDAFHNGAQPIDQYVFKDKDGQYYLYYGGWSHCNVVKLSKDFKSIVPFPDGTTYKEVTPKGYVEGAFMFIRNGKYYFMWSEGGWTGPNYSVAYAIADSPLGPFKRIDRILEQDPKIARGAGHNSVIQNPKTGDYYIIYHRRPLEETNGNHRVTCIDKMEFDENGLIKPVKITFEGVAASPMK
;
A
#
# COMPACT_ATOMS: atom_id res chain seq x y z
N MET A 1 -40.90 67.47 -55.82
CA MET A 1 -40.89 66.07 -55.46
C MET A 1 -39.50 65.68 -54.96
N LYS A 2 -39.31 65.62 -53.67
CA LYS A 2 -38.01 65.20 -53.02
C LYS A 2 -38.06 63.74 -52.72
N LYS A 3 -37.19 62.91 -53.27
CA LYS A 3 -37.05 61.50 -52.93
C LYS A 3 -36.07 61.38 -51.77
N THR A 4 -36.55 60.86 -50.65
CA THR A 4 -35.75 60.54 -49.51
C THR A 4 -35.25 59.11 -49.67
N ILE A 5 -33.92 58.90 -49.67
CA ILE A 5 -33.30 57.57 -49.67
C ILE A 5 -33.05 57.17 -48.25
N LEU A 6 -33.65 56.05 -47.84
CA LEU A 6 -33.47 55.46 -46.53
C LEU A 6 -32.30 54.43 -46.57
N THR A 7 -31.21 54.76 -45.93
CA THR A 7 -30.04 53.84 -45.81
C THR A 7 -30.23 52.95 -44.60
N ILE A 8 -30.42 51.68 -44.89
CA ILE A 8 -30.48 50.63 -43.81
C ILE A 8 -29.05 50.15 -43.47
N CYS A 9 -28.55 50.50 -42.31
CA CYS A 9 -27.31 49.93 -41.79
C CYS A 9 -27.61 48.57 -41.17
N ILE A 10 -27.10 47.48 -41.74
CA ILE A 10 -27.13 46.14 -41.17
C ILE A 10 -25.90 46.02 -40.26
N ALA A 11 -26.13 46.03 -38.97
CA ALA A 11 -25.10 45.72 -37.97
C ALA A 11 -24.94 44.18 -37.87
N SER A 12 -23.83 43.67 -38.38
CA SER A 12 -23.42 42.27 -38.19
C SER A 12 -22.87 42.07 -36.78
N LEU A 13 -23.64 41.42 -35.90
CA LEU A 13 -23.16 40.90 -34.60
C LEU A 13 -22.27 39.68 -34.88
N SER A 14 -20.97 39.82 -34.73
CA SER A 14 -20.04 38.70 -34.67
C SER A 14 -20.12 38.08 -33.25
N LEU A 15 -20.80 36.95 -33.13
CA LEU A 15 -20.71 36.09 -31.92
C LEU A 15 -19.30 35.46 -31.92
N SER A 16 -18.39 36.01 -31.13
CA SER A 16 -17.15 35.35 -30.73
C SER A 16 -17.49 34.26 -29.74
N GLY A 17 -17.65 33.04 -30.23
CA GLY A 17 -17.75 31.87 -29.39
C GLY A 17 -16.42 31.67 -28.63
N PHE A 18 -16.41 31.95 -27.34
CA PHE A 18 -15.34 31.51 -26.46
C PHE A 18 -15.38 29.97 -26.40
N ALA A 19 -14.50 29.29 -27.14
CA ALA A 19 -14.26 27.89 -27.00
C ALA A 19 -13.75 27.67 -25.56
N GLN A 20 -14.60 27.10 -24.71
CA GLN A 20 -14.23 26.75 -23.35
C GLN A 20 -13.10 25.70 -23.42
N LYS A 21 -11.90 26.05 -22.92
CA LYS A 21 -10.77 25.13 -22.85
C LYS A 21 -11.26 23.84 -22.15
N PRO A 22 -11.01 22.62 -22.69
CA PRO A 22 -11.40 21.41 -22.03
C PRO A 22 -10.86 21.42 -20.59
N ALA A 23 -11.72 21.08 -19.63
CA ALA A 23 -11.29 20.97 -18.23
C ALA A 23 -10.14 19.94 -18.16
N GLU A 24 -9.04 20.29 -17.51
CA GLU A 24 -7.94 19.36 -17.31
C GLU A 24 -8.46 18.12 -16.59
N PRO A 25 -8.04 16.91 -17.00
CA PRO A 25 -8.50 15.68 -16.36
C PRO A 25 -8.17 15.74 -14.87
N LYS A 26 -9.17 15.46 -14.05
CA LYS A 26 -9.00 15.43 -12.59
C LYS A 26 -8.03 14.31 -12.23
N THR A 27 -6.95 14.63 -11.54
CA THR A 27 -5.97 13.67 -11.02
C THR A 27 -6.14 13.48 -9.52
N SER A 28 -5.55 12.40 -8.97
CA SER A 28 -5.60 12.10 -7.54
C SER A 28 -4.88 13.15 -6.69
N GLY A 29 -3.85 13.76 -7.24
CA GLY A 29 -2.84 14.46 -6.46
C GLY A 29 -2.00 13.47 -5.64
N ASN A 30 -0.87 13.95 -5.15
CA ASN A 30 -0.03 13.30 -4.16
C ASN A 30 0.34 14.32 -3.09
N PRO A 31 -0.06 14.15 -1.82
CA PRO A 31 -0.65 12.94 -1.21
C PRO A 31 -2.12 12.69 -1.59
N LEU A 32 -2.53 11.41 -1.54
CA LEU A 32 -3.90 10.95 -1.87
C LEU A 32 -4.97 11.52 -0.94
N PHE A 33 -4.63 11.73 0.31
CA PHE A 33 -5.53 12.26 1.34
C PHE A 33 -4.75 13.00 2.41
N LYS A 34 -5.44 13.84 3.18
CA LYS A 34 -4.84 14.66 4.24
C LYS A 34 -4.44 13.80 5.44
N GLY A 35 -3.37 14.20 6.12
CA GLY A 35 -2.84 13.57 7.33
C GLY A 35 -1.54 12.81 7.06
N TRP A 36 -0.90 12.37 8.13
CA TRP A 36 0.33 11.61 8.09
C TRP A 36 -0.01 10.12 8.11
N TYR A 37 0.20 9.47 6.97
CA TYR A 37 -0.10 8.05 6.78
C TYR A 37 1.02 7.38 6.00
N ALA A 38 1.50 6.26 6.53
CA ALA A 38 2.60 5.49 5.98
C ALA A 38 2.20 4.03 5.71
N ASP A 39 3.13 3.25 5.18
CA ASP A 39 3.06 1.79 5.04
C ASP A 39 1.72 1.33 4.43
N PRO A 40 1.30 1.91 3.28
CA PRO A 40 -0.03 1.68 2.75
C PRO A 40 -0.15 0.32 2.10
N GLU A 41 -1.10 -0.51 2.54
CA GLU A 41 -1.55 -1.64 1.74
C GLU A 41 -2.84 -1.30 0.99
N ALA A 42 -2.83 -1.52 -0.30
CA ALA A 42 -3.97 -1.32 -1.17
C ALA A 42 -4.60 -2.66 -1.58
N ALA A 43 -5.93 -2.68 -1.63
CA ALA A 43 -6.73 -3.82 -2.04
C ALA A 43 -7.93 -3.40 -2.88
N ILE A 44 -8.55 -4.36 -3.57
CA ILE A 44 -9.80 -4.15 -4.28
C ILE A 44 -10.86 -5.06 -3.68
N PHE A 45 -11.97 -4.47 -3.20
CA PHE A 45 -13.13 -5.21 -2.73
C PHE A 45 -14.38 -4.77 -3.49
N GLY A 46 -14.98 -5.70 -4.21
CA GLY A 46 -16.09 -5.39 -5.08
C GLY A 46 -15.70 -4.47 -6.23
N LYS A 47 -16.22 -3.26 -6.23
CA LYS A 47 -15.91 -2.20 -7.24
C LYS A 47 -15.24 -0.98 -6.62
N GLU A 48 -14.53 -1.16 -5.51
CA GLU A 48 -13.87 -0.08 -4.79
C GLU A 48 -12.41 -0.43 -4.50
N TYR A 49 -11.56 0.57 -4.65
CA TYR A 49 -10.19 0.58 -4.19
C TYR A 49 -10.16 0.91 -2.70
N TRP A 50 -9.32 0.23 -1.96
CA TRP A 50 -9.13 0.42 -0.53
C TRP A 50 -7.66 0.62 -0.22
N ILE A 51 -7.37 1.50 0.72
CA ILE A 51 -6.03 1.69 1.29
C ILE A 51 -6.14 1.60 2.81
N TYR A 52 -5.26 0.79 3.38
CA TYR A 52 -5.10 0.60 4.82
C TYR A 52 -3.68 1.05 5.18
N PRO A 53 -3.51 2.25 5.73
CA PRO A 53 -2.21 2.77 6.10
C PRO A 53 -1.97 2.73 7.61
N THR A 54 -0.72 2.86 8.01
CA THR A 54 -0.31 3.24 9.37
C THR A 54 -0.62 4.72 9.62
N PHE A 55 -1.21 5.06 10.76
CA PHE A 55 -1.20 6.43 11.26
C PHE A 55 0.23 6.82 11.65
N SER A 56 0.86 7.69 10.87
CA SER A 56 2.29 8.00 10.98
C SER A 56 2.55 9.10 12.00
N ALA A 57 2.77 8.70 13.24
CA ALA A 57 2.99 9.55 14.40
C ALA A 57 4.09 8.94 15.30
N LYS A 58 4.27 9.44 16.51
CA LYS A 58 5.09 8.76 17.53
C LYS A 58 4.46 7.42 17.90
N TYR A 59 5.28 6.45 18.25
CA TYR A 59 4.84 5.07 18.50
C TYR A 59 3.73 4.97 19.55
N GLU A 60 3.80 5.79 20.59
CA GLU A 60 2.80 5.86 21.67
C GLU A 60 1.44 6.37 21.20
N GLU A 61 1.41 7.11 20.11
CA GLU A 61 0.19 7.69 19.50
C GLU A 61 -0.42 6.72 18.45
N GLN A 62 0.35 5.75 17.96
CA GLN A 62 -0.08 4.77 16.97
C GLN A 62 -0.90 3.66 17.64
N THR A 63 -2.09 3.99 18.10
CA THR A 63 -2.99 3.12 18.88
C THR A 63 -4.26 2.74 18.15
N PHE A 64 -4.38 3.12 16.87
CA PHE A 64 -5.52 2.85 16.01
C PHE A 64 -5.10 2.80 14.54
N MET A 65 -6.00 2.30 13.70
CA MET A 65 -5.89 2.28 12.25
C MET A 65 -7.13 2.89 11.60
N ASP A 66 -6.92 3.62 10.52
CA ASP A 66 -7.96 4.12 9.62
C ASP A 66 -7.92 3.33 8.30
N ALA A 67 -8.97 3.42 7.50
CA ALA A 67 -8.96 2.98 6.12
C ALA A 67 -9.53 4.06 5.20
N PHE A 68 -9.24 3.94 3.93
CA PHE A 68 -9.73 4.84 2.89
C PHE A 68 -10.28 4.03 1.73
N SER A 69 -11.41 4.47 1.15
CA SER A 69 -11.95 3.85 -0.05
C SER A 69 -12.17 4.85 -1.17
N SER A 70 -12.08 4.38 -2.41
CA SER A 70 -12.30 5.18 -3.61
C SER A 70 -12.95 4.34 -4.71
N LYS A 71 -13.78 4.97 -5.54
CA LYS A 71 -14.36 4.35 -6.75
C LYS A 71 -13.55 4.68 -8.01
N ASP A 72 -12.60 5.61 -7.91
CA ASP A 72 -11.95 6.21 -9.07
C ASP A 72 -10.45 6.51 -8.88
N LEU A 73 -9.84 6.18 -7.73
CA LEU A 73 -8.47 6.53 -7.31
C LEU A 73 -8.23 8.03 -7.06
N VAL A 74 -9.22 8.89 -7.26
CA VAL A 74 -9.10 10.34 -7.14
C VAL A 74 -9.84 10.87 -5.92
N THR A 75 -11.05 10.39 -5.70
CA THR A 75 -11.89 10.81 -4.58
C THR A 75 -11.89 9.74 -3.50
N TRP A 76 -11.37 10.08 -2.31
CA TRP A 76 -11.21 9.15 -1.20
C TRP A 76 -12.16 9.46 -0.05
N THR A 77 -12.77 8.41 0.48
CA THR A 77 -13.60 8.45 1.69
C THR A 77 -12.84 7.84 2.84
N LYS A 78 -12.64 8.59 3.92
CA LYS A 78 -12.01 8.09 5.15
C LYS A 78 -13.00 7.28 5.98
N HIS A 79 -12.55 6.13 6.47
CA HIS A 79 -13.21 5.28 7.46
C HIS A 79 -12.35 5.29 8.73
N PRO A 80 -12.71 6.10 9.73
CA PRO A 80 -11.86 6.28 10.89
C PRO A 80 -11.96 5.11 11.87
N ASN A 81 -10.85 4.84 12.55
CA ASN A 81 -10.79 3.96 13.71
C ASN A 81 -11.34 2.55 13.46
N ILE A 82 -10.93 1.94 12.33
CA ILE A 82 -11.39 0.60 11.94
C ILE A 82 -10.90 -0.50 12.88
N LEU A 83 -9.75 -0.29 13.52
CA LEU A 83 -9.14 -1.11 14.57
C LEU A 83 -8.46 -0.19 15.59
N ASN A 84 -8.49 -0.55 16.87
CA ASN A 84 -7.80 0.19 17.92
C ASN A 84 -7.39 -0.73 19.09
N LYS A 85 -6.59 -0.20 20.02
CA LYS A 85 -6.08 -0.94 21.17
C LYS A 85 -7.18 -1.43 22.14
N GLU A 86 -8.35 -0.78 22.18
CA GLU A 86 -9.48 -1.24 23.00
C GLU A 86 -10.03 -2.57 22.48
N ASN A 87 -9.91 -2.82 21.18
CA ASN A 87 -10.33 -4.05 20.51
C ASN A 87 -9.22 -5.12 20.44
N VAL A 88 -7.97 -4.77 20.85
CA VAL A 88 -6.80 -5.65 20.85
C VAL A 88 -6.08 -5.50 22.17
N LYS A 89 -6.46 -6.27 23.18
CA LYS A 89 -6.03 -6.09 24.59
C LYS A 89 -4.52 -6.19 24.84
N TRP A 90 -3.78 -6.85 23.97
CA TRP A 90 -2.33 -6.98 24.07
C TRP A 90 -1.55 -5.87 23.35
N ALA A 91 -2.21 -5.11 22.43
CA ALA A 91 -1.58 -4.01 21.69
C ALA A 91 -1.77 -2.68 22.43
N ASN A 92 -0.66 -2.01 22.73
CA ASN A 92 -0.66 -0.76 23.50
C ASN A 92 -0.19 0.43 22.67
N LYS A 93 0.70 0.23 21.70
CA LYS A 93 1.33 1.25 20.86
C LYS A 93 1.81 0.64 19.55
N ALA A 94 2.36 1.48 18.69
CA ALA A 94 3.03 1.05 17.45
C ALA A 94 2.16 0.06 16.64
N MET A 95 0.87 0.37 16.49
CA MET A 95 -0.02 -0.36 15.60
C MET A 95 0.24 0.11 14.17
N TRP A 96 0.91 -0.71 13.37
CA TRP A 96 1.45 -0.32 12.08
C TRP A 96 1.40 -1.40 11.00
N ALA A 97 1.73 -0.97 9.75
CA ALA A 97 1.88 -1.79 8.55
C ALA A 97 0.74 -2.81 8.36
N PRO A 98 -0.53 -2.35 8.28
CA PRO A 98 -1.66 -3.26 8.12
C PRO A 98 -1.58 -4.01 6.80
N SER A 99 -1.97 -5.30 6.81
CA SER A 99 -2.15 -6.12 5.62
C SER A 99 -3.53 -6.75 5.64
N ILE A 100 -4.28 -6.64 4.56
CA ILE A 100 -5.70 -6.99 4.49
C ILE A 100 -5.98 -8.09 3.49
N THR A 101 -6.79 -9.07 3.88
CA THR A 101 -7.31 -10.06 2.93
C THR A 101 -8.78 -10.38 3.18
N LYS A 102 -9.51 -10.68 2.10
CA LYS A 102 -10.89 -11.19 2.18
C LYS A 102 -10.88 -12.70 2.02
N LYS A 103 -11.57 -13.40 2.96
CA LYS A 103 -11.77 -14.84 2.86
C LYS A 103 -13.23 -15.19 3.19
N GLY A 104 -13.92 -15.78 2.23
CA GLY A 104 -15.37 -15.94 2.33
C GLY A 104 -16.07 -14.59 2.49
N ASN A 105 -16.89 -14.45 3.51
CA ASN A 105 -17.62 -13.22 3.83
C ASN A 105 -16.93 -12.36 4.90
N LYS A 106 -15.70 -12.70 5.28
CA LYS A 106 -14.94 -11.99 6.32
C LYS A 106 -13.72 -11.28 5.74
N TYR A 107 -13.33 -10.20 6.40
CA TYR A 107 -12.11 -9.44 6.16
C TYR A 107 -11.17 -9.67 7.33
N TYR A 108 -9.90 -9.95 7.04
CA TYR A 108 -8.86 -10.22 8.03
C TYR A 108 -7.76 -9.19 7.86
N LEU A 109 -7.50 -8.43 8.92
CA LEU A 109 -6.47 -7.40 8.99
C LEU A 109 -5.32 -7.93 9.84
N PHE A 110 -4.16 -8.10 9.24
CA PHE A 110 -2.91 -8.40 9.92
C PHE A 110 -2.22 -7.08 10.23
N PHE A 111 -1.60 -6.98 11.39
CA PHE A 111 -0.98 -5.73 11.84
C PHE A 111 0.18 -6.01 12.79
N GLY A 112 1.23 -5.18 12.76
CA GLY A 112 2.25 -5.15 13.77
C GLY A 112 1.80 -4.36 15.00
N ALA A 113 2.28 -4.70 16.19
CA ALA A 113 2.06 -3.89 17.38
C ALA A 113 3.19 -4.05 18.42
N ASN A 114 3.36 -3.00 19.23
CA ASN A 114 4.23 -2.87 20.39
C ASN A 114 5.72 -2.75 20.11
N ASP A 115 6.18 -2.90 18.84
CA ASP A 115 7.60 -2.69 18.47
C ASP A 115 8.57 -3.48 19.38
N ILE A 116 8.40 -4.79 19.45
CA ILE A 116 9.25 -5.62 20.32
C ILE A 116 10.71 -5.61 19.84
N GLN A 117 11.62 -5.50 20.79
CA GLN A 117 13.06 -5.47 20.55
C GLN A 117 13.74 -6.79 20.95
N ASN A 118 12.99 -7.66 21.63
CA ASN A 118 13.44 -9.00 22.04
C ASN A 118 12.24 -9.91 22.32
N ASN A 119 12.52 -11.21 22.53
CA ASN A 119 11.48 -12.24 22.71
C ASN A 119 10.80 -12.24 24.10
N GLN A 120 11.21 -11.37 25.03
CA GLN A 120 10.58 -11.24 26.35
C GLN A 120 9.49 -10.17 26.36
N GLU A 121 9.40 -9.35 25.33
CA GLU A 121 8.40 -8.29 25.20
C GLU A 121 7.10 -8.82 24.59
N LEU A 122 5.97 -8.32 25.06
CA LEU A 122 4.66 -8.65 24.50
C LEU A 122 4.40 -7.78 23.26
N GLY A 123 4.23 -8.41 22.11
CA GLY A 123 3.94 -7.73 20.84
C GLY A 123 4.20 -8.61 19.63
N GLY A 124 4.34 -8.01 18.47
CA GLY A 124 4.56 -8.68 17.21
C GLY A 124 3.37 -8.57 16.26
N ILE A 125 3.08 -9.62 15.48
CA ILE A 125 2.07 -9.59 14.42
C ILE A 125 0.76 -10.19 14.93
N GLY A 126 -0.32 -9.39 14.88
CA GLY A 126 -1.68 -9.78 15.22
C GLY A 126 -2.58 -10.00 14.01
N VAL A 127 -3.75 -10.58 14.26
CA VAL A 127 -4.83 -10.76 13.28
C VAL A 127 -6.13 -10.26 13.87
N ALA A 128 -6.83 -9.40 13.15
CA ALA A 128 -8.17 -8.94 13.49
C ALA A 128 -9.16 -9.31 12.39
N VAL A 129 -10.43 -9.46 12.72
CA VAL A 129 -11.48 -9.89 11.79
C VAL A 129 -12.69 -8.97 11.84
N SER A 130 -13.31 -8.75 10.67
CA SER A 130 -14.57 -8.00 10.52
C SER A 130 -15.45 -8.58 9.43
N ASP A 131 -16.74 -8.28 9.47
CA ASP A 131 -17.70 -8.58 8.39
C ASP A 131 -17.68 -7.52 7.28
N LYS A 132 -17.01 -6.39 7.51
CA LYS A 132 -16.96 -5.25 6.58
C LYS A 132 -15.52 -4.77 6.40
N PRO A 133 -15.15 -4.28 5.21
CA PRO A 133 -13.84 -3.69 4.98
C PRO A 133 -13.60 -2.40 5.81
N THR A 134 -14.69 -1.75 6.24
CA THR A 134 -14.67 -0.57 7.12
C THR A 134 -14.52 -0.91 8.61
N GLY A 135 -14.39 -2.19 8.96
CA GLY A 135 -14.45 -2.59 10.35
C GLY A 135 -15.86 -2.44 11.00
N PRO A 136 -15.98 -2.32 12.34
CA PRO A 136 -14.86 -2.44 13.28
C PRO A 136 -14.23 -3.83 13.24
N PHE A 137 -12.92 -3.87 13.22
CA PHE A 137 -12.17 -5.11 13.35
C PHE A 137 -12.03 -5.47 14.83
N LYS A 138 -12.03 -6.77 15.12
CA LYS A 138 -11.85 -7.31 16.47
C LYS A 138 -10.71 -8.31 16.47
N ASP A 139 -9.96 -8.37 17.55
CA ASP A 139 -8.89 -9.36 17.72
C ASP A 139 -9.44 -10.77 17.44
N HIS A 140 -8.77 -11.49 16.55
CA HIS A 140 -9.19 -12.81 16.10
C HIS A 140 -8.66 -13.95 16.97
N ILE A 141 -7.52 -13.72 17.65
CA ILE A 141 -6.77 -14.76 18.37
C ILE A 141 -6.70 -14.49 19.87
N GLY A 142 -6.69 -13.22 20.29
CA GLY A 142 -6.51 -12.79 21.67
C GLY A 142 -5.04 -12.66 22.10
N LYS A 143 -4.10 -12.88 21.18
CA LYS A 143 -2.65 -12.74 21.33
C LYS A 143 -2.00 -12.56 19.97
N PRO A 144 -0.72 -12.17 19.90
CA PRO A 144 -0.01 -12.15 18.61
C PRO A 144 0.00 -13.54 17.96
N LEU A 145 -0.08 -13.56 16.62
CA LEU A 145 0.13 -14.75 15.80
C LEU A 145 1.62 -15.10 15.74
N ILE A 146 2.47 -14.07 15.65
CA ILE A 146 3.92 -14.17 15.68
C ILE A 146 4.40 -13.22 16.77
N ASP A 147 4.95 -13.76 17.85
CA ASP A 147 5.29 -13.05 19.08
C ASP A 147 6.79 -13.06 19.40
N ALA A 148 7.60 -13.55 18.46
CA ALA A 148 9.04 -13.71 18.67
C ALA A 148 9.83 -13.49 17.37
N PHE A 149 11.13 -13.21 17.53
CA PHE A 149 12.08 -13.18 16.42
C PHE A 149 12.36 -14.62 15.94
N HIS A 150 12.30 -14.80 14.64
CA HIS A 150 12.72 -16.02 13.96
C HIS A 150 13.69 -15.68 12.84
N ASN A 151 14.80 -16.41 12.72
CA ASN A 151 15.86 -16.15 11.72
C ASN A 151 16.35 -14.68 11.73
N GLY A 152 16.34 -14.01 12.90
CA GLY A 152 16.75 -12.60 13.02
C GLY A 152 15.69 -11.56 12.65
N ALA A 153 14.56 -11.95 12.07
CA ALA A 153 13.51 -11.04 11.66
C ALA A 153 12.69 -10.52 12.84
N GLN A 154 12.64 -9.22 13.02
CA GLN A 154 11.66 -8.58 13.90
C GLN A 154 10.25 -8.86 13.35
N PRO A 155 9.26 -9.25 14.17
CA PRO A 155 7.91 -9.56 13.69
C PRO A 155 7.09 -8.29 13.41
N ILE A 156 7.40 -7.66 12.28
CA ILE A 156 6.73 -6.45 11.75
C ILE A 156 6.54 -6.56 10.24
N ASP A 157 5.86 -5.60 9.64
CA ASP A 157 5.74 -5.36 8.20
C ASP A 157 5.28 -6.60 7.43
N GLN A 158 4.24 -7.19 7.94
CA GLN A 158 3.66 -8.40 7.39
C GLN A 158 2.82 -8.11 6.13
N TYR A 159 2.91 -9.02 5.19
CA TYR A 159 2.05 -9.08 4.01
C TYR A 159 1.40 -10.44 3.86
N VAL A 160 0.07 -10.48 3.82
CA VAL A 160 -0.69 -11.72 3.60
C VAL A 160 -0.93 -11.93 2.10
N PHE A 161 -0.39 -13.01 1.59
CA PHE A 161 -0.46 -13.38 0.19
C PHE A 161 -1.28 -14.66 -0.03
N LYS A 162 -2.26 -14.61 -0.93
CA LYS A 162 -3.00 -15.80 -1.37
C LYS A 162 -2.42 -16.32 -2.67
N ASP A 163 -1.90 -17.53 -2.65
CA ASP A 163 -1.37 -18.19 -3.84
C ASP A 163 -2.48 -18.78 -4.72
N LYS A 164 -2.10 -19.18 -5.95
CA LYS A 164 -2.98 -19.76 -6.98
C LYS A 164 -3.68 -21.05 -6.54
N ASP A 165 -3.02 -21.83 -5.69
CA ASP A 165 -3.57 -23.05 -5.09
C ASP A 165 -4.52 -22.81 -3.91
N GLY A 166 -4.68 -21.54 -3.51
CA GLY A 166 -5.52 -21.12 -2.40
C GLY A 166 -4.83 -21.16 -1.04
N GLN A 167 -3.55 -21.54 -0.95
CA GLN A 167 -2.75 -21.43 0.26
C GLN A 167 -2.49 -19.95 0.57
N TYR A 168 -2.59 -19.58 1.83
CA TYR A 168 -2.19 -18.26 2.31
C TYR A 168 -0.81 -18.33 2.97
N TYR A 169 0.04 -17.43 2.53
CA TYR A 169 1.36 -17.18 3.09
C TYR A 169 1.39 -15.82 3.79
N LEU A 170 2.23 -15.68 4.80
CA LEU A 170 2.53 -14.41 5.42
C LEU A 170 4.02 -14.17 5.31
N TYR A 171 4.40 -13.14 4.57
CA TYR A 171 5.78 -12.62 4.54
C TYR A 171 5.88 -11.55 5.60
N TYR A 172 6.99 -11.50 6.31
CA TYR A 172 7.21 -10.49 7.34
C TYR A 172 8.68 -10.34 7.68
N GLY A 173 9.02 -9.20 8.26
CA GLY A 173 10.27 -9.03 8.94
C GLY A 173 10.88 -7.65 8.76
N GLY A 174 11.40 -7.14 9.86
CA GLY A 174 12.33 -6.02 9.91
C GLY A 174 13.76 -6.51 10.12
N TRP A 175 14.65 -5.55 10.41
CA TRP A 175 16.07 -5.78 10.72
C TRP A 175 16.83 -6.53 9.64
N SER A 176 16.46 -6.30 8.38
CA SER A 176 17.10 -6.89 7.19
C SER A 176 16.92 -8.40 7.06
N HIS A 177 15.89 -8.96 7.67
CA HIS A 177 15.51 -10.36 7.55
C HIS A 177 14.05 -10.50 7.12
N CYS A 178 13.77 -11.39 6.19
CA CYS A 178 12.43 -11.70 5.70
C CYS A 178 12.11 -13.17 5.89
N ASN A 179 11.05 -13.44 6.63
CA ASN A 179 10.48 -14.78 6.75
C ASN A 179 9.22 -14.94 5.91
N VAL A 180 8.95 -16.17 5.52
CA VAL A 180 7.64 -16.60 5.05
C VAL A 180 7.13 -17.75 5.91
N VAL A 181 5.83 -17.69 6.27
CA VAL A 181 5.12 -18.76 6.99
C VAL A 181 3.85 -19.13 6.24
N LYS A 182 3.38 -20.37 6.43
CA LYS A 182 2.07 -20.80 5.94
C LYS A 182 1.02 -20.56 7.00
N LEU A 183 -0.08 -19.92 6.63
CA LEU A 183 -1.21 -19.70 7.52
C LEU A 183 -2.16 -20.90 7.54
N SER A 184 -2.69 -21.20 8.72
CA SER A 184 -3.81 -22.14 8.86
C SER A 184 -5.06 -21.64 8.13
N LYS A 185 -6.02 -22.53 7.85
CA LYS A 185 -7.26 -22.17 7.15
C LYS A 185 -8.09 -21.12 7.87
N ASP A 186 -8.00 -21.01 9.17
CA ASP A 186 -8.75 -20.04 10.00
C ASP A 186 -7.94 -18.80 10.40
N PHE A 187 -6.67 -18.72 9.97
CA PHE A 187 -5.73 -17.65 10.30
C PHE A 187 -5.41 -17.51 11.80
N LYS A 188 -5.62 -18.56 12.57
CA LYS A 188 -5.33 -18.56 14.02
C LYS A 188 -3.98 -19.15 14.39
N SER A 189 -3.33 -19.79 13.45
CA SER A 189 -2.03 -20.44 13.65
C SER A 189 -1.22 -20.51 12.37
N ILE A 190 0.05 -20.81 12.54
CA ILE A 190 1.00 -21.13 11.49
C ILE A 190 1.05 -22.64 11.35
N VAL A 191 1.16 -23.14 10.11
CA VAL A 191 1.31 -24.56 9.82
C VAL A 191 2.65 -24.84 9.16
N PRO A 192 3.31 -25.98 9.46
CA PRO A 192 4.61 -26.28 8.89
C PRO A 192 4.55 -26.49 7.37
N PHE A 193 5.67 -26.26 6.73
CA PHE A 193 5.92 -26.67 5.35
C PHE A 193 6.09 -28.18 5.27
N PRO A 194 6.05 -28.78 4.05
CA PRO A 194 6.20 -30.23 3.88
C PRO A 194 7.52 -30.79 4.42
N ASP A 195 8.57 -29.97 4.48
CA ASP A 195 9.88 -30.32 5.05
C ASP A 195 9.95 -30.21 6.58
N GLY A 196 8.83 -29.88 7.23
CA GLY A 196 8.73 -29.72 8.68
C GLY A 196 9.12 -28.34 9.21
N THR A 197 9.70 -27.47 8.40
CA THR A 197 10.02 -26.09 8.82
C THR A 197 8.75 -25.26 8.99
N THR A 198 8.75 -24.34 9.98
CA THR A 198 7.63 -23.41 10.21
C THR A 198 7.93 -22.02 9.68
N TYR A 199 9.16 -21.54 9.88
CA TYR A 199 9.63 -20.24 9.44
C TYR A 199 10.73 -20.42 8.40
N LYS A 200 10.47 -20.02 7.15
CA LYS A 200 11.49 -20.04 6.10
C LYS A 200 12.02 -18.64 5.87
N GLU A 201 13.32 -18.49 6.00
CA GLU A 201 13.98 -17.26 5.59
C GLU A 201 14.04 -17.17 4.07
N VAL A 202 13.60 -16.05 3.52
CA VAL A 202 13.56 -15.78 2.06
C VAL A 202 14.19 -14.42 1.72
N THR A 203 15.03 -13.89 2.59
CA THR A 203 15.64 -12.57 2.52
C THR A 203 16.39 -12.34 1.21
N PRO A 204 15.94 -11.45 0.32
CA PRO A 204 16.72 -11.07 -0.86
C PRO A 204 17.82 -10.07 -0.48
N LYS A 205 18.81 -9.94 -1.35
CA LYS A 205 19.90 -8.97 -1.16
C LYS A 205 19.34 -7.54 -1.05
N GLY A 206 19.73 -6.83 -0.01
CA GLY A 206 19.33 -5.43 0.24
C GLY A 206 17.98 -5.25 0.95
N TYR A 207 17.30 -6.34 1.26
CA TYR A 207 16.05 -6.30 2.04
C TYR A 207 16.28 -5.62 3.39
N VAL A 208 15.37 -4.73 3.75
CA VAL A 208 15.30 -4.14 5.09
C VAL A 208 13.96 -4.47 5.75
N GLU A 209 12.85 -4.22 5.04
CA GLU A 209 11.48 -4.41 5.55
C GLU A 209 10.45 -4.29 4.41
N GLY A 210 9.15 -4.30 4.74
CA GLY A 210 8.06 -3.93 3.82
C GLY A 210 7.87 -4.90 2.66
N ALA A 211 7.80 -6.20 2.94
CA ALA A 211 7.56 -7.25 1.95
C ALA A 211 6.18 -7.09 1.28
N PHE A 212 6.14 -7.21 -0.04
CA PHE A 212 4.92 -7.25 -0.83
C PHE A 212 5.06 -8.21 -2.01
N MET A 213 3.98 -8.88 -2.43
CA MET A 213 3.99 -9.80 -3.57
C MET A 213 2.73 -9.70 -4.40
N PHE A 214 2.88 -9.79 -5.72
CA PHE A 214 1.77 -9.99 -6.65
C PHE A 214 2.15 -10.97 -7.76
N ILE A 215 1.14 -11.50 -8.45
CA ILE A 215 1.34 -12.40 -9.59
C ILE A 215 1.03 -11.66 -10.88
N ARG A 216 1.96 -11.76 -11.86
CA ARG A 216 1.75 -11.28 -13.22
C ARG A 216 2.28 -12.31 -14.22
N ASN A 217 1.46 -12.68 -15.20
CA ASN A 217 1.80 -13.67 -16.23
C ASN A 217 2.39 -14.98 -15.65
N GLY A 218 1.82 -15.43 -14.52
CA GLY A 218 2.25 -16.67 -13.86
C GLY A 218 3.50 -16.56 -13.00
N LYS A 219 4.24 -15.46 -13.06
CA LYS A 219 5.43 -15.18 -12.25
C LYS A 219 5.09 -14.42 -10.97
N TYR A 220 5.88 -14.60 -9.92
CA TYR A 220 5.79 -13.94 -8.62
C TYR A 220 6.73 -12.75 -8.58
N TYR A 221 6.16 -11.57 -8.44
CA TYR A 221 6.90 -10.31 -8.29
C TYR A 221 6.96 -10.01 -6.80
N PHE A 222 8.12 -10.20 -6.21
CA PHE A 222 8.37 -9.91 -4.80
C PHE A 222 9.06 -8.56 -4.67
N MET A 223 8.51 -7.68 -3.86
CA MET A 223 8.96 -6.30 -3.65
C MET A 223 9.28 -6.08 -2.19
N TRP A 224 10.22 -5.18 -1.89
CA TRP A 224 10.62 -4.85 -0.53
C TRP A 224 11.26 -3.48 -0.45
N SER A 225 11.36 -2.92 0.76
CA SER A 225 12.09 -1.67 1.01
C SER A 225 13.57 -1.93 1.30
N GLU A 226 14.42 -1.08 0.73
CA GLU A 226 15.85 -0.96 0.97
C GLU A 226 16.15 0.36 1.67
N GLY A 227 17.22 0.42 2.46
CA GLY A 227 17.63 1.61 3.22
C GLY A 227 16.81 1.84 4.48
N GLY A 228 17.23 2.81 5.29
CA GLY A 228 16.50 3.17 6.52
C GLY A 228 15.28 4.06 6.24
N TRP A 229 14.14 3.76 6.84
CA TRP A 229 12.87 4.47 6.60
C TRP A 229 12.91 5.98 6.90
N THR A 230 13.82 6.43 7.75
CA THR A 230 14.07 7.86 8.01
C THR A 230 15.08 8.49 7.06
N GLY A 231 15.80 7.66 6.30
CA GLY A 231 16.89 8.09 5.43
C GLY A 231 16.45 8.51 4.02
N PRO A 232 17.34 9.20 3.30
CA PRO A 232 17.07 9.57 1.90
C PRO A 232 17.20 8.40 0.93
N ASN A 233 17.83 7.31 1.35
CA ASN A 233 18.04 6.09 0.56
C ASN A 233 16.92 5.04 0.71
N TYR A 234 15.85 5.36 1.44
CA TYR A 234 14.68 4.51 1.51
C TYR A 234 14.04 4.42 0.13
N SER A 235 13.84 3.19 -0.34
CA SER A 235 13.50 2.92 -1.73
C SER A 235 12.87 1.54 -1.86
N VAL A 236 12.33 1.19 -3.03
CA VAL A 236 11.76 -0.13 -3.30
C VAL A 236 12.58 -0.85 -4.36
N ALA A 237 12.95 -2.09 -4.06
CA ALA A 237 13.53 -3.04 -4.99
C ALA A 237 12.62 -4.24 -5.20
N TYR A 238 12.95 -5.10 -6.20
CA TYR A 238 12.14 -6.26 -6.50
C TYR A 238 12.93 -7.42 -7.07
N ALA A 239 12.27 -8.58 -7.07
CA ALA A 239 12.68 -9.82 -7.72
C ALA A 239 11.50 -10.46 -8.46
N ILE A 240 11.79 -11.32 -9.43
CA ILE A 240 10.82 -12.17 -10.10
C ILE A 240 11.21 -13.63 -9.84
N ALA A 241 10.24 -14.46 -9.44
CA ALA A 241 10.45 -15.87 -9.16
C ALA A 241 9.36 -16.74 -9.80
N ASP A 242 9.62 -18.05 -9.88
CA ASP A 242 8.66 -19.05 -10.35
C ASP A 242 7.81 -19.64 -9.22
N SER A 243 8.19 -19.36 -7.98
CA SER A 243 7.57 -19.88 -6.76
C SER A 243 7.33 -18.76 -5.75
N PRO A 244 6.27 -18.85 -4.92
CA PRO A 244 6.06 -17.92 -3.82
C PRO A 244 7.16 -18.02 -2.74
N LEU A 245 7.94 -19.07 -2.75
CA LEU A 245 9.05 -19.28 -1.82
C LEU A 245 10.43 -18.87 -2.40
N GLY A 246 10.44 -18.24 -3.56
CA GLY A 246 11.67 -17.85 -4.25
C GLY A 246 12.32 -18.97 -5.07
N PRO A 247 13.65 -18.92 -5.29
CA PRO A 247 14.57 -17.92 -4.74
C PRO A 247 14.34 -16.51 -5.32
N PHE A 248 14.47 -15.50 -4.47
CA PHE A 248 14.30 -14.08 -4.84
C PHE A 248 15.65 -13.44 -5.12
N LYS A 249 16.05 -13.42 -6.38
CA LYS A 249 17.26 -12.71 -6.82
C LYS A 249 16.90 -11.28 -7.16
N ARG A 250 17.46 -10.32 -6.43
CA ARG A 250 17.26 -8.89 -6.67
C ARG A 250 17.56 -8.53 -8.12
N ILE A 251 16.61 -7.89 -8.77
CA ILE A 251 16.75 -7.40 -10.15
C ILE A 251 17.21 -5.94 -10.09
N ASP A 252 16.36 -5.04 -9.62
CA ASP A 252 16.68 -3.61 -9.61
C ASP A 252 15.86 -2.87 -8.55
N ARG A 253 16.19 -1.59 -8.35
CA ARG A 253 15.41 -0.61 -7.62
C ARG A 253 14.44 0.06 -8.59
N ILE A 254 13.19 0.21 -8.19
CA ILE A 254 12.13 0.73 -9.07
C ILE A 254 11.43 1.97 -8.52
N LEU A 255 11.56 2.24 -7.23
CA LEU A 255 11.03 3.44 -6.60
C LEU A 255 12.09 4.02 -5.69
N GLU A 256 12.36 5.30 -5.83
CA GLU A 256 13.27 6.05 -4.98
C GLU A 256 12.85 7.52 -4.89
N GLN A 257 13.47 8.25 -3.99
CA GLN A 257 13.21 9.67 -3.84
C GLN A 257 13.54 10.47 -5.13
N ASP A 258 12.84 11.57 -5.32
CA ASP A 258 13.24 12.66 -6.21
C ASP A 258 13.48 13.90 -5.35
N PRO A 259 14.71 14.46 -5.31
CA PRO A 259 15.04 15.60 -4.45
C PRO A 259 14.27 16.88 -4.80
N LYS A 260 13.55 16.92 -5.90
CA LYS A 260 12.66 18.03 -6.29
C LYS A 260 11.21 17.81 -5.88
N ILE A 261 10.84 16.59 -5.47
CA ILE A 261 9.45 16.21 -5.20
C ILE A 261 9.28 15.73 -3.77
N ALA A 262 10.07 14.75 -3.33
CA ALA A 262 9.92 14.15 -2.01
C ALA A 262 11.15 13.31 -1.62
N ARG A 263 11.25 12.96 -0.33
CA ARG A 263 12.30 12.11 0.25
C ARG A 263 11.74 10.76 0.66
N GLY A 264 12.61 9.75 0.70
CA GLY A 264 12.36 8.47 1.37
C GLY A 264 11.11 7.76 0.89
N ALA A 265 10.98 7.56 -0.43
CA ALA A 265 9.87 6.84 -1.02
C ALA A 265 10.05 5.32 -0.85
N GLY A 266 9.11 4.65 -0.18
CA GLY A 266 9.20 3.22 0.07
C GLY A 266 7.94 2.62 0.68
N HIS A 267 8.04 1.40 1.17
CA HIS A 267 7.00 0.56 1.78
C HIS A 267 5.72 0.59 0.93
N ASN A 268 5.70 -0.22 -0.10
CA ASN A 268 4.70 -0.15 -1.15
C ASN A 268 3.72 -1.32 -1.16
N SER A 269 2.61 -1.09 -1.81
CA SER A 269 1.72 -2.10 -2.34
C SER A 269 1.39 -1.82 -3.81
N VAL A 270 0.81 -2.78 -4.50
CA VAL A 270 0.45 -2.66 -5.92
C VAL A 270 -1.00 -3.10 -6.13
N ILE A 271 -1.74 -2.35 -6.92
CA ILE A 271 -3.06 -2.76 -7.40
C ILE A 271 -3.09 -2.71 -8.92
N GLN A 272 -3.90 -3.59 -9.50
CA GLN A 272 -4.22 -3.58 -10.91
C GLN A 272 -5.69 -3.25 -11.09
N ASN A 273 -6.02 -2.25 -11.91
CA ASN A 273 -7.40 -2.06 -12.32
C ASN A 273 -7.83 -3.25 -13.19
N PRO A 274 -8.80 -4.06 -12.76
CA PRO A 274 -9.17 -5.29 -13.47
C PRO A 274 -9.82 -5.02 -14.83
N LYS A 275 -10.25 -3.78 -15.09
CA LYS A 275 -10.92 -3.40 -16.34
C LYS A 275 -9.93 -2.88 -17.39
N THR A 276 -8.98 -2.01 -16.99
CA THR A 276 -8.02 -1.41 -17.92
C THR A 276 -6.73 -2.21 -18.01
N GLY A 277 -6.42 -3.02 -16.99
CA GLY A 277 -5.15 -3.71 -16.85
C GLY A 277 -4.02 -2.82 -16.33
N ASP A 278 -4.27 -1.54 -16.09
CA ASP A 278 -3.26 -0.61 -15.56
C ASP A 278 -2.85 -0.99 -14.14
N TYR A 279 -1.56 -0.89 -13.88
CA TYR A 279 -0.97 -1.09 -12.56
C TYR A 279 -0.63 0.24 -11.90
N TYR A 280 -0.85 0.29 -10.60
CA TYR A 280 -0.54 1.43 -9.75
C TYR A 280 0.26 0.96 -8.55
N ILE A 281 1.31 1.72 -8.22
CA ILE A 281 2.06 1.54 -6.98
C ILE A 281 1.58 2.56 -5.96
N ILE A 282 1.24 2.08 -4.77
CA ILE A 282 0.85 2.91 -3.63
C ILE A 282 2.00 2.79 -2.62
N TYR A 283 2.48 3.90 -2.12
CA TYR A 283 3.67 3.95 -1.29
C TYR A 283 3.63 5.15 -0.35
N HIS A 284 4.51 5.22 0.61
CA HIS A 284 4.68 6.45 1.37
C HIS A 284 5.94 7.23 0.95
N ARG A 285 5.92 8.53 1.19
CA ARG A 285 7.08 9.42 1.06
C ARG A 285 6.98 10.56 2.06
N ARG A 286 8.07 11.32 2.24
CA ARG A 286 8.07 12.55 3.05
C ARG A 286 8.17 13.77 2.14
N PRO A 287 7.31 14.80 2.37
CA PRO A 287 7.46 16.09 1.71
C PRO A 287 8.86 16.68 1.96
N LEU A 288 9.38 17.48 1.01
CA LEU A 288 10.75 18.02 1.10
C LEU A 288 10.99 18.88 2.32
N GLU A 289 9.97 19.65 2.72
CA GLU A 289 10.02 20.59 3.84
C GLU A 289 9.96 19.90 5.23
N GLU A 290 9.56 18.61 5.25
CA GLU A 290 9.38 17.88 6.49
C GLU A 290 10.68 17.31 7.04
N THR A 291 10.97 17.64 8.29
CA THR A 291 12.14 17.14 9.03
C THR A 291 11.81 16.00 9.98
N ASN A 292 10.55 15.87 10.39
CA ASN A 292 10.08 14.79 11.24
C ASN A 292 9.96 13.48 10.44
N GLY A 293 10.65 12.43 10.86
CA GLY A 293 10.61 11.11 10.21
C GLY A 293 9.21 10.51 10.10
N ASN A 294 8.32 10.84 11.06
CA ASN A 294 6.93 10.36 11.08
C ASN A 294 5.98 11.16 10.17
N HIS A 295 6.41 12.27 9.58
CA HIS A 295 5.57 13.02 8.65
C HIS A 295 5.61 12.41 7.25
N ARG A 296 5.13 11.16 7.16
CA ARG A 296 5.01 10.40 5.91
C ARG A 296 3.60 10.53 5.35
N VAL A 297 3.48 10.61 4.04
CA VAL A 297 2.21 10.76 3.33
C VAL A 297 2.04 9.64 2.31
N THR A 298 0.82 9.14 2.16
CA THR A 298 0.47 8.10 1.19
C THR A 298 0.30 8.71 -0.20
N CYS A 299 0.96 8.10 -1.18
CA CYS A 299 0.99 8.53 -2.57
C CYS A 299 0.68 7.37 -3.52
N ILE A 300 0.34 7.70 -4.76
CA ILE A 300 0.09 6.75 -5.85
C ILE A 300 0.73 7.27 -7.14
N ASP A 301 1.38 6.38 -7.88
CA ASP A 301 1.83 6.66 -9.23
C ASP A 301 1.61 5.43 -10.13
N LYS A 302 1.67 5.63 -11.45
CA LYS A 302 1.53 4.56 -12.42
C LYS A 302 2.76 3.65 -12.37
N MET A 303 2.54 2.34 -12.42
CA MET A 303 3.59 1.34 -12.54
C MET A 303 3.50 0.66 -13.90
N GLU A 304 4.59 0.65 -14.64
CA GLU A 304 4.68 0.11 -15.99
C GLU A 304 5.71 -1.01 -16.07
N PHE A 305 5.58 -1.81 -17.12
CA PHE A 305 6.49 -2.91 -17.43
C PHE A 305 7.10 -2.72 -18.81
N ASP A 306 8.31 -3.22 -19.01
CA ASP A 306 8.91 -3.32 -20.32
C ASP A 306 8.41 -4.58 -21.08
N GLU A 307 8.92 -4.79 -22.28
CA GLU A 307 8.60 -5.93 -23.15
C GLU A 307 9.00 -7.28 -22.56
N ASN A 308 10.00 -7.31 -21.67
CA ASN A 308 10.48 -8.50 -20.96
C ASN A 308 9.70 -8.76 -19.67
N GLY A 309 8.77 -7.87 -19.30
CA GLY A 309 8.00 -7.93 -18.07
C GLY A 309 8.73 -7.38 -16.85
N LEU A 310 9.86 -6.70 -17.02
CA LEU A 310 10.53 -6.02 -15.92
C LEU A 310 9.80 -4.73 -15.56
N ILE A 311 9.75 -4.42 -14.26
CA ILE A 311 9.14 -3.18 -13.78
C ILE A 311 10.05 -2.01 -14.18
N LYS A 312 9.50 -1.02 -14.89
CA LYS A 312 10.20 0.21 -15.20
C LYS A 312 10.36 1.08 -13.97
N PRO A 313 11.44 1.88 -13.86
CA PRO A 313 11.56 2.87 -12.79
C PRO A 313 10.31 3.74 -12.67
N VAL A 314 9.74 3.81 -11.47
CA VAL A 314 8.55 4.60 -11.19
C VAL A 314 8.92 6.06 -11.08
N LYS A 315 8.24 6.90 -11.86
CA LYS A 315 8.37 8.35 -11.73
C LYS A 315 7.42 8.82 -10.64
N ILE A 316 7.95 9.27 -9.51
CA ILE A 316 7.13 9.92 -8.48
C ILE A 316 6.67 11.30 -8.95
N THR A 317 5.41 11.66 -8.66
CA THR A 317 4.78 12.89 -9.15
C THR A 317 4.04 13.66 -8.05
N PHE A 318 3.72 14.93 -8.28
CA PHE A 318 2.75 15.67 -7.47
C PHE A 318 1.31 15.41 -7.94
N GLU A 319 1.15 15.11 -9.21
CA GLU A 319 -0.14 14.92 -9.87
C GLU A 319 -0.82 13.60 -9.51
N GLY A 320 -0.03 12.57 -9.20
CA GLY A 320 -0.57 11.22 -8.99
C GLY A 320 -1.11 10.62 -10.29
N VAL A 321 -2.31 10.05 -10.24
CA VAL A 321 -2.91 9.33 -11.36
C VAL A 321 -4.25 9.92 -11.79
N ALA A 322 -4.59 9.75 -13.05
CA ALA A 322 -5.91 10.10 -13.58
C ALA A 322 -6.99 9.17 -13.00
N ALA A 323 -8.24 9.63 -13.06
CA ALA A 323 -9.37 8.84 -12.60
C ALA A 323 -9.45 7.49 -13.34
N SER A 324 -9.56 6.42 -12.57
CA SER A 324 -9.56 5.03 -13.06
C SER A 324 -10.73 4.23 -12.44
N PRO A 325 -11.97 4.49 -12.85
CA PRO A 325 -13.15 3.84 -12.29
C PRO A 325 -13.25 2.37 -12.75
N MET A 326 -13.76 1.52 -11.83
CA MET A 326 -14.04 0.10 -12.09
C MET A 326 -15.50 -0.16 -12.54
N LYS A 327 -16.09 0.73 -13.32
CA LYS A 327 -17.46 0.57 -13.82
C LYS A 327 -17.53 -0.20 -15.13
#